data_e8d9b1a4d0c3ea9c00054353f6594808
#
_entry.id   e8d9b1a4d0c3ea9c00054353f6594808
#
_cell.length_a   1.000
_cell.length_b   1.000
_cell.length_c   1.000
_cell.angle_alpha   90.00
_cell.angle_beta   90.00
_cell.angle_gamma   90.00
#
_symmetry.space_group_name_H-M   'P 1'
#
loop_
_entity.id
_entity.type
_entity.pdbx_description
1 polymer ?
#
loop_
_entity_poly.entity_id
_entity_poly.type
_entity_poly.pdbx_seq_one_letter_code
_entity_poly.pdbx_strand_id
1 'polypeptide(L)'
;MEIIEKKYKWVKSLSKRPKTIYGVLHHSASKKCSPDDIHRIHINSNGWAGIGYHFYVGIDGSIYRGRPIDMIGAHVEDNNSRCLGICFEGNFEVDKMTVAQIKAGQWLIKYVKGIYPDIIFKKHKDFNATACPGRNFLFEKIIKGETTEVAEIVKELNVRGIMTNSSLWSIKCSADTNSYWLARKVCNMTQNTFLRAKPLESVNDIVWELNHRGIITDMPLWMKLFEEDIDLYWLGYKAANMTSNND
;
A
#
# COMPACT_ATOMS: atom_id res chain seq x y z
N MET A 1 12.52 8.47 1.90
CA MET A 1 11.93 8.83 0.59
C MET A 1 12.06 10.33 0.43
N GLU A 2 12.10 10.81 -0.80
CA GLU A 2 12.17 12.23 -1.13
C GLU A 2 11.05 12.61 -2.10
N ILE A 3 10.77 13.92 -2.20
CA ILE A 3 9.80 14.45 -3.16
C ILE A 3 10.58 15.00 -4.35
N ILE A 4 10.29 14.49 -5.54
CA ILE A 4 10.88 14.95 -6.79
C ILE A 4 10.18 16.26 -7.18
N GLU A 5 10.91 17.35 -7.12
CA GLU A 5 10.39 18.66 -7.49
C GLU A 5 10.32 18.82 -9.02
N LYS A 6 9.14 19.15 -9.54
CA LYS A 6 8.88 19.37 -10.96
C LYS A 6 8.67 20.85 -11.23
N LYS A 7 9.31 21.36 -12.29
CA LYS A 7 9.10 22.73 -12.76
C LYS A 7 8.01 22.76 -13.84
N TYR A 8 6.76 23.01 -13.43
CA TYR A 8 5.63 23.13 -14.37
C TYR A 8 5.46 24.55 -14.88
N LYS A 9 5.12 24.67 -16.17
CA LYS A 9 4.66 25.93 -16.77
C LYS A 9 3.15 26.06 -16.57
N TRP A 10 2.75 26.91 -15.64
CA TRP A 10 1.34 27.21 -15.38
C TRP A 10 0.77 28.13 -16.45
N VAL A 11 -0.37 27.76 -17.06
CA VAL A 11 -1.04 28.56 -18.11
C VAL A 11 -2.02 29.57 -17.54
N LYS A 12 -2.28 29.53 -16.22
CA LYS A 12 -3.08 30.51 -15.46
C LYS A 12 -2.43 30.67 -14.08
N SER A 13 -2.65 31.82 -13.44
CA SER A 13 -2.20 32.06 -12.08
C SER A 13 -2.84 31.10 -11.08
N LEU A 14 -2.08 30.71 -10.05
CA LEU A 14 -2.57 29.91 -8.93
C LEU A 14 -2.92 30.84 -7.76
N SER A 15 -3.99 30.52 -7.04
CA SER A 15 -4.40 31.22 -5.82
C SER A 15 -4.01 30.42 -4.57
N LYS A 16 -3.65 31.11 -3.49
CA LYS A 16 -3.37 30.48 -2.20
C LYS A 16 -4.62 29.86 -1.60
N ARG A 17 -4.44 28.67 -1.00
CA ARG A 17 -5.51 27.99 -0.26
C ARG A 17 -5.67 28.63 1.12
N PRO A 18 -6.89 29.09 1.48
CA PRO A 18 -7.13 29.81 2.75
C PRO A 18 -6.96 28.90 3.95
N LYS A 19 -7.34 27.61 3.84
CA LYS A 19 -7.23 26.61 4.89
C LYS A 19 -7.07 25.21 4.31
N THR A 20 -6.24 24.37 4.95
CA THR A 20 -6.13 22.95 4.63
C THR A 20 -6.85 22.13 5.71
N ILE A 21 -7.96 21.49 5.34
CA ILE A 21 -8.76 20.65 6.24
C ILE A 21 -8.64 19.20 5.85
N TYR A 22 -8.68 18.93 4.54
CA TYR A 22 -8.72 17.57 4.01
C TYR A 22 -7.53 17.25 3.11
N GLY A 23 -7.00 16.04 3.25
CA GLY A 23 -6.16 15.39 2.27
C GLY A 23 -6.99 14.41 1.45
N VAL A 24 -7.13 14.60 0.15
CA VAL A 24 -7.98 13.77 -0.69
C VAL A 24 -7.14 12.88 -1.57
N LEU A 25 -7.39 11.56 -1.48
CA LEU A 25 -6.69 10.55 -2.24
C LEU A 25 -7.47 10.20 -3.51
N HIS A 26 -6.73 10.17 -4.62
CA HIS A 26 -7.23 9.91 -5.97
C HIS A 26 -6.43 8.82 -6.66
N HIS A 27 -6.95 8.29 -7.75
CA HIS A 27 -6.20 7.59 -8.76
C HIS A 27 -6.20 8.38 -10.09
N SER A 28 -5.23 8.08 -10.96
CA SER A 28 -5.19 8.69 -12.30
C SER A 28 -6.24 8.12 -13.26
N ALA A 29 -6.92 7.04 -12.87
CA ALA A 29 -7.85 6.26 -13.69
C ALA A 29 -7.25 5.77 -15.03
N SER A 30 -5.92 5.71 -15.11
CA SER A 30 -5.17 5.28 -16.28
C SER A 30 -4.07 4.30 -15.86
N LYS A 31 -3.90 3.23 -16.63
CA LYS A 31 -2.91 2.17 -16.33
C LYS A 31 -1.47 2.69 -16.31
N LYS A 32 -1.16 3.69 -17.16
CA LYS A 32 0.14 4.36 -17.22
C LYS A 32 -0.07 5.83 -17.56
N CYS A 33 0.31 6.71 -16.67
CA CYS A 33 0.11 8.15 -16.84
C CYS A 33 1.09 8.90 -15.94
N SER A 34 2.12 9.49 -16.51
CA SER A 34 3.09 10.27 -15.75
C SER A 34 2.47 11.57 -15.20
N PRO A 35 3.09 12.22 -14.21
CA PRO A 35 2.63 13.53 -13.73
C PRO A 35 2.67 14.62 -14.82
N ASP A 36 3.56 14.49 -15.81
CA ASP A 36 3.62 15.40 -16.96
C ASP A 36 2.44 15.16 -17.93
N ASP A 37 2.00 13.91 -18.10
CA ASP A 37 0.80 13.58 -18.86
C ASP A 37 -0.45 14.17 -18.19
N ILE A 38 -0.58 14.00 -16.87
CA ILE A 38 -1.66 14.64 -16.11
C ILE A 38 -1.63 16.16 -16.26
N HIS A 39 -0.46 16.77 -16.21
CA HIS A 39 -0.32 18.20 -16.39
C HIS A 39 -0.85 18.65 -17.76
N ARG A 40 -0.47 17.95 -18.85
CA ARG A 40 -0.95 18.23 -20.22
C ARG A 40 -2.46 18.00 -20.37
N ILE A 41 -2.97 16.90 -19.84
CA ILE A 41 -4.41 16.58 -19.90
C ILE A 41 -5.22 17.66 -19.19
N HIS A 42 -4.78 18.08 -18.00
CA HIS A 42 -5.48 19.10 -17.23
C HIS A 42 -5.48 20.49 -17.91
N ILE A 43 -4.44 20.82 -18.67
CA ILE A 43 -4.41 22.05 -19.50
C ILE A 43 -5.32 21.88 -20.71
N ASN A 44 -5.08 20.84 -21.52
CA ASN A 44 -5.63 20.76 -22.86
C ASN A 44 -7.08 20.28 -22.89
N SER A 45 -7.44 19.36 -21.99
CA SER A 45 -8.79 18.77 -21.95
C SER A 45 -9.71 19.48 -20.94
N ASN A 46 -9.16 19.91 -19.79
CA ASN A 46 -9.98 20.50 -18.74
C ASN A 46 -9.89 22.04 -18.71
N GLY A 47 -8.95 22.65 -19.45
CA GLY A 47 -8.73 24.09 -19.45
C GLY A 47 -8.21 24.64 -18.11
N TRP A 48 -7.58 23.78 -17.29
CA TRP A 48 -7.06 24.18 -15.97
C TRP A 48 -5.67 24.80 -16.07
N ALA A 49 -5.18 25.36 -14.97
CA ALA A 49 -3.86 26.01 -14.93
C ALA A 49 -2.70 25.03 -15.16
N GLY A 50 -2.93 23.75 -14.97
CA GLY A 50 -1.98 22.65 -15.03
C GLY A 50 -2.43 21.52 -14.11
N ILE A 51 -1.50 20.63 -13.71
CA ILE A 51 -1.81 19.51 -12.80
C ILE A 51 -2.61 19.99 -11.58
N GLY A 52 -3.73 19.32 -11.31
CA GLY A 52 -4.66 19.70 -10.23
C GLY A 52 -4.24 19.22 -8.86
N TYR A 53 -3.42 18.17 -8.81
CA TYR A 53 -2.97 17.53 -7.57
C TYR A 53 -1.72 18.20 -7.00
N HIS A 54 -1.55 18.13 -5.67
CA HIS A 54 -0.36 18.65 -4.97
C HIS A 54 0.79 17.64 -4.94
N PHE A 55 0.42 16.35 -4.95
CA PHE A 55 1.36 15.25 -5.04
C PHE A 55 0.87 14.20 -6.02
N TYR A 56 1.83 13.54 -6.65
CA TYR A 56 1.58 12.42 -7.53
C TYR A 56 2.51 11.26 -7.16
N VAL A 57 1.98 10.05 -7.01
CA VAL A 57 2.72 8.84 -6.64
C VAL A 57 2.72 7.89 -7.83
N GLY A 58 3.90 7.67 -8.42
CA GLY A 58 4.11 6.75 -9.53
C GLY A 58 3.97 5.28 -9.13
N ILE A 59 3.80 4.39 -10.10
CA ILE A 59 3.71 2.93 -9.89
C ILE A 59 4.96 2.40 -9.16
N ASP A 60 6.12 2.98 -9.43
CA ASP A 60 7.42 2.65 -8.81
C ASP A 60 7.58 3.21 -7.39
N GLY A 61 6.62 3.97 -6.89
CA GLY A 61 6.65 4.65 -5.59
C GLY A 61 7.37 5.99 -5.60
N SER A 62 7.81 6.50 -6.75
CA SER A 62 8.34 7.86 -6.86
C SER A 62 7.26 8.89 -6.51
N ILE A 63 7.62 9.90 -5.70
CA ILE A 63 6.70 10.95 -5.28
C ILE A 63 7.09 12.25 -5.97
N TYR A 64 6.15 12.81 -6.71
CA TYR A 64 6.35 14.06 -7.45
C TYR A 64 5.56 15.20 -6.85
N ARG A 65 6.17 16.39 -6.77
CA ARG A 65 5.46 17.63 -6.50
C ARG A 65 4.64 18.02 -7.72
N GLY A 66 3.34 18.24 -7.52
CA GLY A 66 2.45 18.84 -8.49
C GLY A 66 2.29 20.34 -8.23
N ARG A 67 1.10 20.78 -7.77
CA ARG A 67 0.90 22.17 -7.32
C ARG A 67 1.71 22.45 -6.06
N PRO A 68 2.17 23.70 -5.86
CA PRO A 68 2.71 24.10 -4.58
C PRO A 68 1.72 23.80 -3.45
N ILE A 69 2.23 23.36 -2.31
CA ILE A 69 1.41 22.76 -1.25
C ILE A 69 0.37 23.71 -0.65
N ASP A 70 0.62 25.01 -0.72
CA ASP A 70 -0.23 26.08 -0.21
C ASP A 70 -1.24 26.64 -1.23
N MET A 71 -1.21 26.18 -2.49
CA MET A 71 -2.12 26.65 -3.52
C MET A 71 -3.43 25.86 -3.56
N ILE A 72 -4.48 26.48 -4.09
CA ILE A 72 -5.76 25.81 -4.34
C ILE A 72 -5.57 24.78 -5.44
N GLY A 73 -6.02 23.54 -5.19
CA GLY A 73 -5.99 22.43 -6.15
C GLY A 73 -7.03 22.58 -7.27
N ALA A 74 -7.08 21.56 -8.17
CA ALA A 74 -8.17 21.35 -9.11
C ALA A 74 -8.41 19.85 -9.20
N HIS A 75 -9.06 19.27 -8.19
CA HIS A 75 -9.21 17.82 -8.04
C HIS A 75 -10.46 17.38 -7.27
N VAL A 76 -11.14 18.29 -6.57
CA VAL A 76 -12.40 18.04 -5.86
C VAL A 76 -13.30 19.25 -6.09
N GLU A 77 -14.28 19.11 -6.98
CA GLU A 77 -15.22 20.20 -7.31
C GLU A 77 -15.86 20.76 -6.03
N ASP A 78 -16.02 22.08 -5.96
CA ASP A 78 -16.55 22.85 -4.84
C ASP A 78 -15.75 22.76 -3.51
N ASN A 79 -14.73 21.92 -3.42
CA ASN A 79 -13.96 21.72 -2.19
C ASN A 79 -12.45 22.00 -2.31
N ASN A 80 -11.98 22.43 -3.49
CA ASN A 80 -10.55 22.66 -3.75
C ASN A 80 -9.90 23.68 -2.79
N SER A 81 -10.68 24.68 -2.30
CA SER A 81 -10.21 25.74 -1.40
C SER A 81 -9.83 25.23 0.00
N ARG A 82 -10.19 23.99 0.35
CA ARG A 82 -9.91 23.37 1.66
C ARG A 82 -9.24 21.99 1.56
N CYS A 83 -8.95 21.53 0.34
CA CYS A 83 -8.44 20.20 0.07
C CYS A 83 -7.03 20.20 -0.53
N LEU A 84 -6.18 19.30 -0.01
CA LEU A 84 -4.90 18.93 -0.59
C LEU A 84 -5.09 17.61 -1.35
N GLY A 85 -4.73 17.54 -2.63
CA GLY A 85 -4.91 16.37 -3.47
C GLY A 85 -3.65 15.54 -3.61
N ILE A 86 -3.78 14.23 -3.45
CA ILE A 86 -2.74 13.22 -3.68
C ILE A 86 -3.28 12.24 -4.71
N CYS A 87 -2.63 12.13 -5.87
CA CYS A 87 -3.01 11.20 -6.92
C CYS A 87 -2.02 10.05 -7.01
N PHE A 88 -2.54 8.83 -7.16
CA PHE A 88 -1.75 7.62 -7.39
C PHE A 88 -1.92 7.17 -8.83
N GLU A 89 -0.82 6.84 -9.50
CA GLU A 89 -0.83 6.30 -10.84
C GLU A 89 -1.50 4.92 -10.87
N GLY A 90 -2.45 4.72 -11.78
CA GLY A 90 -3.16 3.46 -11.97
C GLY A 90 -4.67 3.63 -12.07
N ASN A 91 -5.34 2.58 -12.52
CA ASN A 91 -6.80 2.47 -12.50
C ASN A 91 -7.23 1.43 -11.45
N PHE A 92 -7.41 1.85 -10.21
CA PHE A 92 -7.74 0.93 -9.11
C PHE A 92 -9.21 0.48 -9.07
N GLU A 93 -9.96 0.72 -10.12
CA GLU A 93 -11.18 -0.06 -10.39
C GLU A 93 -10.86 -1.48 -10.87
N VAL A 94 -9.71 -1.67 -11.56
CA VAL A 94 -9.28 -2.95 -12.13
C VAL A 94 -7.89 -3.37 -11.64
N ASP A 95 -6.95 -2.43 -11.52
CA ASP A 95 -5.57 -2.69 -11.12
C ASP A 95 -5.45 -2.81 -9.59
N LYS A 96 -4.36 -3.43 -9.12
CA LYS A 96 -3.96 -3.44 -7.69
C LYS A 96 -2.84 -2.44 -7.46
N MET A 97 -2.79 -1.86 -6.28
CA MET A 97 -1.67 -1.01 -5.86
C MET A 97 -0.39 -1.83 -5.70
N THR A 98 0.74 -1.25 -6.13
CA THR A 98 2.04 -1.85 -5.87
C THR A 98 2.47 -1.64 -4.41
N VAL A 99 3.37 -2.50 -3.94
CA VAL A 99 4.01 -2.34 -2.62
C VAL A 99 4.74 -0.99 -2.52
N ALA A 100 5.38 -0.57 -3.60
CA ALA A 100 6.08 0.71 -3.67
C ALA A 100 5.12 1.90 -3.49
N GLN A 101 3.96 1.87 -4.15
CA GLN A 101 2.93 2.90 -4.00
C GLN A 101 2.37 2.96 -2.58
N ILE A 102 2.16 1.82 -1.94
CA ILE A 102 1.64 1.77 -0.57
C ILE A 102 2.66 2.41 0.39
N LYS A 103 3.93 2.02 0.30
CA LYS A 103 5.01 2.62 1.12
C LYS A 103 5.15 4.11 0.88
N ALA A 104 5.12 4.54 -0.39
CA ALA A 104 5.17 5.96 -0.75
C ALA A 104 3.98 6.73 -0.19
N GLY A 105 2.78 6.14 -0.29
CA GLY A 105 1.56 6.71 0.28
C GLY A 105 1.66 6.89 1.80
N GLN A 106 2.06 5.86 2.53
CA GLN A 106 2.23 5.90 3.99
C GLN A 106 3.24 6.98 4.42
N TRP A 107 4.37 7.04 3.72
CA TRP A 107 5.39 8.06 3.96
C TRP A 107 4.84 9.47 3.69
N LEU A 108 4.12 9.66 2.58
CA LEU A 108 3.55 10.94 2.18
C LEU A 108 2.44 11.40 3.15
N ILE A 109 1.60 10.49 3.64
CA ILE A 109 0.62 10.80 4.70
C ILE A 109 1.32 11.32 5.95
N LYS A 110 2.40 10.66 6.38
CA LYS A 110 3.19 11.09 7.55
C LYS A 110 3.84 12.46 7.31
N TYR A 111 4.40 12.69 6.12
CA TYR A 111 4.97 13.97 5.72
C TYR A 111 3.92 15.09 5.76
N VAL A 112 2.75 14.87 5.16
CA VAL A 112 1.66 15.86 5.12
C VAL A 112 1.10 16.14 6.51
N LYS A 113 0.96 15.13 7.37
CA LYS A 113 0.58 15.32 8.80
C LYS A 113 1.59 16.13 9.58
N GLY A 114 2.88 16.05 9.23
CA GLY A 114 3.92 16.90 9.83
C GLY A 114 3.75 18.40 9.53
N ILE A 115 3.11 18.73 8.39
CA ILE A 115 2.84 20.12 7.98
C ILE A 115 1.45 20.57 8.44
N TYR A 116 0.47 19.68 8.37
CA TYR A 116 -0.93 19.91 8.73
C TYR A 116 -1.38 18.84 9.74
N PRO A 117 -1.10 19.00 11.05
CA PRO A 117 -1.35 17.95 12.06
C PRO A 117 -2.82 17.50 12.14
N ASP A 118 -3.76 18.43 11.94
CA ASP A 118 -5.20 18.17 12.05
C ASP A 118 -5.86 17.76 10.72
N ILE A 119 -5.06 17.49 9.67
CA ILE A 119 -5.60 17.11 8.36
C ILE A 119 -6.35 15.78 8.43
N ILE A 120 -7.56 15.76 7.85
CA ILE A 120 -8.41 14.57 7.76
C ILE A 120 -8.30 14.00 6.35
N PHE A 121 -7.86 12.75 6.22
CA PHE A 121 -7.78 12.11 4.91
C PHE A 121 -9.11 11.49 4.50
N LYS A 122 -9.46 11.67 3.22
CA LYS A 122 -10.70 11.24 2.59
C LYS A 122 -10.43 10.68 1.19
N LYS A 123 -11.38 9.92 0.66
CA LYS A 123 -11.42 9.48 -0.74
C LYS A 123 -12.13 10.55 -1.59
N HIS A 124 -11.83 10.64 -2.89
CA HIS A 124 -12.54 11.56 -3.77
C HIS A 124 -14.06 11.32 -3.77
N LYS A 125 -14.48 10.07 -3.77
CA LYS A 125 -15.90 9.68 -3.70
C LYS A 125 -16.64 10.13 -2.42
N ASP A 126 -15.92 10.57 -1.41
CA ASP A 126 -16.54 11.09 -0.18
C ASP A 126 -17.02 12.55 -0.35
N PHE A 127 -16.69 13.18 -1.50
CA PHE A 127 -17.06 14.56 -1.83
C PHE A 127 -17.94 14.66 -3.09
N ASN A 128 -17.64 13.85 -4.11
CA ASN A 128 -18.29 13.92 -5.41
C ASN A 128 -18.79 12.53 -5.85
N ALA A 129 -19.81 12.47 -6.70
CA ALA A 129 -20.31 11.23 -7.30
C ALA A 129 -19.30 10.66 -8.30
N THR A 130 -18.36 9.84 -7.81
CA THR A 130 -17.28 9.21 -8.59
C THR A 130 -16.85 7.88 -7.99
N ALA A 131 -16.29 6.98 -8.78
CA ALA A 131 -15.66 5.74 -8.28
C ALA A 131 -14.25 5.97 -7.70
N CYS A 132 -13.64 7.16 -7.95
CA CYS A 132 -12.28 7.48 -7.51
C CYS A 132 -12.14 7.43 -5.97
N PRO A 133 -11.09 6.81 -5.43
CA PRO A 133 -9.88 6.30 -6.07
C PRO A 133 -9.94 4.85 -6.56
N GLY A 134 -11.11 4.22 -6.62
CA GLY A 134 -11.30 2.85 -7.08
C GLY A 134 -11.51 1.85 -5.95
N ARG A 135 -12.16 0.70 -6.28
CA ARG A 135 -12.50 -0.35 -5.30
C ARG A 135 -11.29 -1.09 -4.74
N ASN A 136 -10.20 -1.19 -5.53
CA ASN A 136 -8.96 -1.86 -5.14
C ASN A 136 -7.95 -0.90 -4.46
N PHE A 137 -8.33 0.36 -4.23
CA PHE A 137 -7.47 1.33 -3.57
C PHE A 137 -7.38 1.07 -2.07
N LEU A 138 -6.19 0.82 -1.56
CA LEU A 138 -5.96 0.41 -0.17
C LEU A 138 -5.90 1.62 0.78
N PHE A 139 -6.98 2.40 0.85
CA PHE A 139 -7.07 3.65 1.60
C PHE A 139 -6.68 3.48 3.08
N GLU A 140 -7.34 2.55 3.79
CA GLU A 140 -7.11 2.36 5.23
C GLU A 140 -5.65 1.99 5.53
N LYS A 141 -5.06 1.17 4.69
CA LYS A 141 -3.68 0.75 4.80
C LYS A 141 -2.69 1.92 4.62
N ILE A 142 -2.99 2.84 3.70
CA ILE A 142 -2.17 4.03 3.47
C ILE A 142 -2.29 4.99 4.66
N ILE A 143 -3.50 5.18 5.20
CA ILE A 143 -3.76 6.18 6.25
C ILE A 143 -3.30 5.71 7.63
N LYS A 144 -3.55 4.44 7.97
CA LYS A 144 -3.24 3.88 9.30
C LYS A 144 -1.79 3.40 9.40
N GLY A 145 -1.17 3.08 8.24
CA GLY A 145 0.14 2.42 8.24
C GLY A 145 0.04 0.95 8.69
N GLU A 146 1.15 0.44 9.18
CA GLU A 146 1.19 -0.89 9.80
C GLU A 146 0.45 -0.86 11.15
N THR A 147 -0.34 -1.88 11.44
CA THR A 147 -0.88 -2.06 12.79
C THR A 147 0.27 -2.45 13.72
N THR A 148 0.22 -2.04 14.99
CA THR A 148 1.24 -2.42 16.00
C THR A 148 1.41 -3.93 16.05
N GLU A 149 0.32 -4.69 15.98
CA GLU A 149 0.32 -6.15 15.99
C GLU A 149 1.06 -6.74 14.78
N VAL A 150 0.82 -6.22 13.56
CA VAL A 150 1.54 -6.68 12.35
C VAL A 150 3.02 -6.39 12.47
N ALA A 151 3.40 -5.20 12.91
CA ALA A 151 4.80 -4.82 13.08
C ALA A 151 5.52 -5.73 14.10
N GLU A 152 4.86 -6.09 15.19
CA GLU A 152 5.38 -7.01 16.21
C GLU A 152 5.56 -8.43 15.65
N ILE A 153 4.54 -8.97 14.96
CA ILE A 153 4.60 -10.29 14.32
C ILE A 153 5.76 -10.36 13.33
N VAL A 154 5.86 -9.39 12.42
CA VAL A 154 6.90 -9.37 11.40
C VAL A 154 8.29 -9.19 12.01
N LYS A 155 8.42 -8.36 13.04
CA LYS A 155 9.67 -8.18 13.77
C LYS A 155 10.13 -9.50 14.41
N GLU A 156 9.22 -10.21 15.08
CA GLU A 156 9.52 -11.49 15.72
C GLU A 156 9.95 -12.55 14.69
N LEU A 157 9.22 -12.68 13.58
CA LEU A 157 9.56 -13.63 12.52
C LEU A 157 10.89 -13.27 11.81
N ASN A 158 11.23 -11.99 11.73
CA ASN A 158 12.53 -11.56 11.24
C ASN A 158 13.66 -11.93 12.20
N VAL A 159 13.49 -11.70 13.50
CA VAL A 159 14.48 -12.09 14.54
C VAL A 159 14.73 -13.58 14.51
N ARG A 160 13.70 -14.40 14.30
CA ARG A 160 13.82 -15.87 14.15
C ARG A 160 14.41 -16.31 12.81
N GLY A 161 14.73 -15.40 11.90
CA GLY A 161 15.24 -15.71 10.55
C GLY A 161 14.22 -16.38 9.62
N ILE A 162 12.93 -16.33 9.96
CA ILE A 162 11.84 -16.89 9.16
C ILE A 162 11.51 -15.96 8.00
N MET A 163 11.55 -14.64 8.24
CA MET A 163 11.34 -13.60 7.24
C MET A 163 12.58 -12.72 7.10
N THR A 164 12.93 -12.37 5.87
CA THR A 164 14.09 -11.50 5.59
C THR A 164 13.72 -10.10 5.14
N ASN A 165 12.50 -9.90 4.61
CA ASN A 165 12.02 -8.58 4.14
C ASN A 165 10.83 -8.11 4.99
N SER A 166 11.15 -7.58 6.18
CA SER A 166 10.14 -7.10 7.14
C SER A 166 9.16 -6.10 6.53
N SER A 167 9.65 -5.17 5.68
CA SER A 167 8.78 -4.15 5.06
C SER A 167 7.78 -4.74 4.07
N LEU A 168 8.17 -5.76 3.31
CA LEU A 168 7.26 -6.46 2.40
C LEU A 168 6.20 -7.23 3.18
N TRP A 169 6.61 -7.95 4.21
CA TRP A 169 5.70 -8.76 5.03
C TRP A 169 4.74 -7.92 5.86
N SER A 170 5.18 -6.80 6.41
CA SER A 170 4.27 -5.85 7.07
C SER A 170 3.16 -5.39 6.13
N ILE A 171 3.51 -5.12 4.86
CA ILE A 171 2.53 -4.75 3.84
C ILE A 171 1.61 -5.93 3.50
N LYS A 172 2.14 -7.12 3.26
CA LYS A 172 1.35 -8.31 2.95
C LYS A 172 0.38 -8.64 4.09
N CYS A 173 0.86 -8.74 5.32
CA CYS A 173 0.02 -9.04 6.49
C CYS A 173 -1.05 -7.98 6.75
N SER A 174 -0.79 -6.72 6.42
CA SER A 174 -1.79 -5.65 6.53
C SER A 174 -2.82 -5.63 5.40
N ALA A 175 -2.50 -6.24 4.24
CA ALA A 175 -3.36 -6.23 3.05
C ALA A 175 -4.20 -7.49 2.88
N ASP A 176 -3.65 -8.62 3.29
CA ASP A 176 -4.20 -9.93 3.04
C ASP A 176 -4.37 -10.72 4.34
N THR A 177 -5.61 -11.13 4.58
CA THR A 177 -5.99 -11.87 5.79
C THR A 177 -5.25 -13.22 5.91
N ASN A 178 -5.01 -13.91 4.79
CA ASN A 178 -4.31 -15.21 4.82
C ASN A 178 -2.84 -15.04 5.19
N SER A 179 -2.16 -14.04 4.60
CA SER A 179 -0.78 -13.70 4.97
C SER A 179 -0.66 -13.32 6.45
N TYR A 180 -1.59 -12.54 6.97
CA TYR A 180 -1.65 -12.16 8.38
C TYR A 180 -1.83 -13.40 9.28
N TRP A 181 -2.83 -14.25 9.00
CA TRP A 181 -3.11 -15.41 9.82
C TRP A 181 -1.99 -16.45 9.80
N LEU A 182 -1.40 -16.71 8.64
CA LEU A 182 -0.24 -17.62 8.55
C LEU A 182 0.94 -17.06 9.35
N ALA A 183 1.29 -15.78 9.15
CA ALA A 183 2.37 -15.15 9.89
C ALA A 183 2.13 -15.17 11.40
N ARG A 184 0.92 -14.87 11.87
CA ARG A 184 0.53 -14.93 13.28
C ARG A 184 0.63 -16.35 13.85
N LYS A 185 0.17 -17.37 13.12
CA LYS A 185 0.27 -18.76 13.53
C LYS A 185 1.73 -19.20 13.67
N VAL A 186 2.56 -18.88 12.68
CA VAL A 186 4.00 -19.18 12.70
C VAL A 186 4.70 -18.43 13.83
N CYS A 187 4.36 -17.19 14.10
CA CYS A 187 4.89 -16.40 15.21
C CYS A 187 4.59 -17.04 16.58
N ASN A 188 3.41 -17.63 16.74
CA ASN A 188 2.99 -18.30 17.97
C ASN A 188 3.59 -19.71 18.15
N MET A 189 4.35 -20.22 17.19
CA MET A 189 5.12 -21.46 17.36
C MET A 189 6.22 -21.23 18.38
N THR A 190 6.51 -22.27 19.17
CA THR A 190 7.47 -22.21 20.29
C THR A 190 8.87 -21.77 19.83
N GLN A 191 9.60 -21.09 20.72
CA GLN A 191 10.93 -20.55 20.41
C GLN A 191 12.00 -21.65 20.15
N ASN A 192 11.75 -22.89 20.55
CA ASN A 192 12.65 -24.01 20.38
C ASN A 192 12.38 -24.84 19.13
N THR A 193 12.08 -24.16 18.01
CA THR A 193 11.89 -24.83 16.72
C THR A 193 13.15 -24.73 15.86
N PHE A 194 13.43 -25.78 15.08
CA PHE A 194 14.52 -25.84 14.12
C PHE A 194 14.04 -26.46 12.79
N LEU A 195 14.79 -26.26 11.72
CA LEU A 195 14.46 -26.86 10.44
C LEU A 195 14.70 -28.37 10.43
N ARG A 196 13.84 -29.10 9.75
CA ARG A 196 13.97 -30.54 9.55
C ARG A 196 15.28 -30.90 8.84
N ALA A 197 15.89 -32.02 9.20
CA ALA A 197 17.06 -32.54 8.51
C ALA A 197 16.76 -32.97 7.05
N LYS A 198 15.51 -33.39 6.78
CA LYS A 198 14.98 -33.65 5.45
C LYS A 198 13.76 -32.75 5.25
N PRO A 199 13.93 -31.60 4.58
CA PRO A 199 12.82 -30.66 4.35
C PRO A 199 11.73 -31.28 3.47
N LEU A 200 10.49 -30.87 3.72
CA LEU A 200 9.38 -31.10 2.80
C LEU A 200 9.52 -30.09 1.64
N GLU A 201 9.44 -30.56 0.42
CA GLU A 201 9.67 -29.71 -0.76
C GLU A 201 8.42 -29.59 -1.65
N SER A 202 7.54 -30.60 -1.65
CA SER A 202 6.32 -30.52 -2.44
C SER A 202 5.27 -29.64 -1.76
N VAL A 203 4.52 -28.88 -2.55
CA VAL A 203 3.40 -28.05 -2.05
C VAL A 203 2.40 -28.91 -1.29
N ASN A 204 2.10 -30.11 -1.78
CA ASN A 204 1.19 -31.05 -1.12
C ASN A 204 1.66 -31.43 0.29
N ASP A 205 2.94 -31.79 0.44
CA ASP A 205 3.49 -32.20 1.74
C ASP A 205 3.54 -31.03 2.71
N ILE A 206 3.89 -29.85 2.21
CA ILE A 206 3.91 -28.59 2.99
C ILE A 206 2.50 -28.28 3.51
N VAL A 207 1.51 -28.26 2.61
CA VAL A 207 0.11 -27.98 2.97
C VAL A 207 -0.44 -29.05 3.92
N TRP A 208 -0.15 -30.31 3.67
CA TRP A 208 -0.56 -31.41 4.56
C TRP A 208 0.01 -31.24 5.97
N GLU A 209 1.31 -30.96 6.09
CA GLU A 209 1.98 -30.76 7.38
C GLU A 209 1.42 -29.55 8.14
N LEU A 210 1.21 -28.41 7.45
CA LEU A 210 0.63 -27.24 8.06
C LEU A 210 -0.82 -27.47 8.53
N ASN A 211 -1.59 -28.26 7.78
CA ASN A 211 -2.93 -28.66 8.16
C ASN A 211 -2.90 -29.61 9.36
N HIS A 212 -2.04 -30.62 9.35
CA HIS A 212 -1.88 -31.60 10.45
C HIS A 212 -1.51 -30.89 11.77
N ARG A 213 -0.70 -29.85 11.72
CA ARG A 213 -0.36 -29.01 12.89
C ARG A 213 -1.43 -28.00 13.27
N GLY A 214 -2.56 -27.94 12.56
CA GLY A 214 -3.63 -26.97 12.79
C GLY A 214 -3.24 -25.51 12.50
N ILE A 215 -2.18 -25.32 11.70
CA ILE A 215 -1.73 -23.97 11.27
C ILE A 215 -2.67 -23.44 10.20
N ILE A 216 -3.10 -24.29 9.29
CA ILE A 216 -4.08 -24.00 8.24
C ILE A 216 -5.22 -25.00 8.27
N THR A 217 -6.40 -24.65 7.72
CA THR A 217 -7.59 -25.52 7.72
C THR A 217 -8.15 -25.82 6.34
N ASP A 218 -8.01 -24.92 5.37
CA ASP A 218 -8.51 -25.06 4.01
C ASP A 218 -7.37 -25.45 3.07
N MET A 219 -7.11 -26.75 2.96
CA MET A 219 -6.01 -27.27 2.12
C MET A 219 -6.13 -26.86 0.64
N PRO A 220 -7.30 -26.98 -0.04
CA PRO A 220 -7.43 -26.55 -1.42
C PRO A 220 -7.11 -25.07 -1.65
N LEU A 221 -7.56 -24.18 -0.74
CA LEU A 221 -7.24 -22.77 -0.79
C LEU A 221 -5.73 -22.53 -0.68
N TRP A 222 -5.07 -23.17 0.29
CA TRP A 222 -3.64 -22.97 0.52
C TRP A 222 -2.76 -23.58 -0.56
N MET A 223 -3.19 -24.67 -1.19
CA MET A 223 -2.54 -25.21 -2.39
C MET A 223 -2.46 -24.15 -3.48
N LYS A 224 -3.60 -23.52 -3.79
CA LYS A 224 -3.69 -22.46 -4.78
C LYS A 224 -2.87 -21.24 -4.39
N LEU A 225 -2.97 -20.77 -3.15
CA LEU A 225 -2.22 -19.59 -2.68
C LEU A 225 -0.70 -19.78 -2.76
N PHE A 226 -0.20 -20.98 -2.46
CA PHE A 226 1.24 -21.26 -2.56
C PHE A 226 1.74 -21.37 -4.02
N GLU A 227 0.86 -21.71 -4.96
CA GLU A 227 1.18 -21.69 -6.38
C GLU A 227 1.20 -20.25 -6.94
N GLU A 228 0.33 -19.37 -6.44
CA GLU A 228 0.15 -18.00 -6.93
C GLU A 228 1.07 -16.97 -6.25
N ASP A 229 1.52 -17.22 -5.01
CA ASP A 229 2.33 -16.29 -4.22
C ASP A 229 3.59 -16.96 -3.65
N ILE A 230 4.73 -16.69 -4.28
CA ILE A 230 6.03 -17.26 -3.89
C ILE A 230 6.45 -16.92 -2.46
N ASP A 231 6.06 -15.75 -1.94
CA ASP A 231 6.43 -15.38 -0.56
C ASP A 231 5.60 -16.16 0.45
N LEU A 232 4.30 -16.38 0.16
CA LEU A 232 3.45 -17.27 0.98
C LEU A 232 3.96 -18.72 0.95
N TYR A 233 4.36 -19.21 -0.23
CA TYR A 233 4.99 -20.53 -0.35
C TYR A 233 6.21 -20.64 0.55
N TRP A 234 7.15 -19.70 0.50
CA TRP A 234 8.35 -19.74 1.33
C TRP A 234 8.07 -19.63 2.82
N LEU A 235 7.07 -18.85 3.24
CA LEU A 235 6.65 -18.81 4.63
C LEU A 235 6.06 -20.15 5.07
N GLY A 236 5.18 -20.74 4.27
CA GLY A 236 4.60 -22.06 4.50
C GLY A 236 5.66 -23.17 4.53
N TYR A 237 6.58 -23.16 3.58
CA TYR A 237 7.73 -24.07 3.51
C TYR A 237 8.55 -24.03 4.82
N LYS A 238 8.94 -22.83 5.27
CA LYS A 238 9.69 -22.69 6.52
C LYS A 238 8.89 -23.17 7.72
N ALA A 239 7.61 -22.80 7.82
CA ALA A 239 6.74 -23.20 8.90
C ALA A 239 6.55 -24.74 8.97
N ALA A 240 6.30 -25.39 7.83
CA ALA A 240 6.11 -26.84 7.75
C ALA A 240 7.39 -27.64 8.09
N ASN A 241 8.55 -27.05 7.76
CA ASN A 241 9.84 -27.68 8.03
C ASN A 241 10.44 -27.34 9.41
N MET A 242 9.75 -26.55 10.22
CA MET A 242 10.13 -26.32 11.63
C MET A 242 9.66 -27.50 12.49
N THR A 243 10.56 -28.03 13.34
CA THR A 243 10.26 -29.06 14.30
C THR A 243 10.51 -28.53 15.71
N SER A 244 9.83 -29.09 16.72
CA SER A 244 10.13 -28.79 18.11
C SER A 244 11.30 -29.65 18.61
N ASN A 245 11.95 -29.25 19.70
CA ASN A 245 13.04 -30.01 20.29
C ASN A 245 12.60 -31.42 20.85
N ASN A 246 11.30 -31.69 20.83
CA ASN A 246 10.70 -32.90 21.36
C ASN A 246 10.17 -33.86 20.27
N ASP A 247 10.40 -33.60 18.98
CA ASP A 247 10.00 -34.43 17.83
C ASP A 247 11.18 -35.28 17.31
#